data_7d2fa300245c8fdda8a302877217f02a
#
_entry.id   7d2fa300245c8fdda8a302877217f02a
#
_cell.length_a   1.000
_cell.length_b   1.000
_cell.length_c   1.000
_cell.angle_alpha   90.00
_cell.angle_beta   90.00
_cell.angle_gamma   90.00
#
_symmetry.space_group_name_H-M   'P 1'
#
loop_
_entity.id
_entity.type
_entity.pdbx_description
1 polymer ?
#
loop_
_entity_poly.entity_id
_entity_poly.type
_entity_poly.pdbx_seq_one_letter_code
_entity_poly.pdbx_strand_id
1 'polypeptide(L)'
;MNHKMEYGTAYHKALEHFYSTGDRSESMNKALEHYSNPQIIVPNTDWRTAGHLATCLTQYFDNYSEVDGLVVERHMGEPLLEMKFAFPFYSNDTIDVLLCGTIDFIGTFFGQSILCDHKSTAITGVDRYLDTYRMSTQLMAYTMVLRKLFPDRNYQAIINGIFLSRTGKNKFQRSAILDFSADRMAKFEEHLTNTVIDFTDQLEKGLLTDSIPFLPNYNCCETKFGMCRFTRICNAGEHSEAVIDNDYYTKLYDPLKFQT
;
A
#
# COMPACT_ATOMS: atom_id res chain seq x y z
N MET A 1 -8.78 -16.36 -2.11
CA MET A 1 -8.18 -15.05 -1.67
C MET A 1 -7.42 -15.24 -0.35
N ASN A 2 -6.37 -14.43 -0.10
CA ASN A 2 -5.65 -14.50 1.20
C ASN A 2 -6.43 -13.71 2.25
N HIS A 3 -7.12 -14.42 3.16
CA HIS A 3 -7.98 -13.82 4.18
C HIS A 3 -7.29 -12.75 5.06
N LYS A 4 -5.96 -12.83 5.27
CA LYS A 4 -5.22 -11.83 6.06
C LYS A 4 -5.06 -10.51 5.29
N MET A 5 -4.88 -10.59 3.97
CA MET A 5 -4.86 -9.40 3.12
C MET A 5 -6.26 -8.81 3.00
N GLU A 6 -7.27 -9.67 2.79
CA GLU A 6 -8.66 -9.24 2.69
C GLU A 6 -9.20 -8.62 3.99
N TYR A 7 -8.69 -9.05 5.15
CA TYR A 7 -8.99 -8.39 6.43
C TYR A 7 -8.50 -6.94 6.43
N GLY A 8 -7.27 -6.69 5.93
CA GLY A 8 -6.74 -5.34 5.75
C GLY A 8 -7.57 -4.51 4.76
N THR A 9 -7.91 -5.08 3.60
CA THR A 9 -8.74 -4.44 2.58
C THR A 9 -10.13 -4.06 3.13
N ALA A 10 -10.77 -4.96 3.88
CA ALA A 10 -12.04 -4.68 4.53
C ALA A 10 -11.94 -3.51 5.52
N TYR A 11 -10.83 -3.44 6.24
CA TYR A 11 -10.56 -2.35 7.16
C TYR A 11 -10.41 -1.01 6.44
N HIS A 12 -9.65 -0.97 5.32
CA HIS A 12 -9.50 0.23 4.48
C HIS A 12 -10.85 0.72 3.95
N LYS A 13 -11.71 -0.18 3.45
CA LYS A 13 -13.07 0.17 2.99
C LYS A 13 -13.92 0.81 4.08
N ALA A 14 -13.81 0.34 5.32
CA ALA A 14 -14.49 0.97 6.45
C ALA A 14 -13.97 2.37 6.71
N LEU A 15 -12.65 2.57 6.72
CA LEU A 15 -12.05 3.88 7.00
C LEU A 15 -12.32 4.88 5.88
N GLU A 16 -12.24 4.46 4.62
CA GLU A 16 -12.62 5.28 3.46
C GLU A 16 -14.04 5.84 3.63
N HIS A 17 -15.01 4.96 3.92
CA HIS A 17 -16.38 5.40 4.11
C HIS A 17 -16.55 6.28 5.35
N PHE A 18 -15.91 5.92 6.46
CA PHE A 18 -15.98 6.69 7.70
C PHE A 18 -15.45 8.12 7.55
N TYR A 19 -14.27 8.29 6.95
CA TYR A 19 -13.71 9.62 6.74
C TYR A 19 -14.44 10.42 5.65
N SER A 20 -15.16 9.76 4.76
CA SER A 20 -16.02 10.42 3.77
C SER A 20 -17.30 10.96 4.37
N THR A 21 -17.98 10.19 5.25
CA THR A 21 -19.38 10.42 5.67
C THR A 21 -19.57 10.62 7.18
N GLY A 22 -18.66 10.10 8.01
CA GLY A 22 -18.82 10.01 9.46
C GLY A 22 -19.75 8.88 9.93
N ASP A 23 -20.38 8.12 9.01
CA ASP A 23 -21.33 7.05 9.34
C ASP A 23 -20.60 5.75 9.74
N ARG A 24 -20.54 5.49 11.06
CA ARG A 24 -19.89 4.31 11.63
C ARG A 24 -20.59 3.00 11.25
N SER A 25 -21.93 3.03 11.22
CA SER A 25 -22.72 1.84 10.96
C SER A 25 -22.54 1.36 9.53
N GLU A 26 -22.68 2.26 8.57
CA GLU A 26 -22.51 1.94 7.17
C GLU A 26 -21.05 1.60 6.84
N SER A 27 -20.09 2.25 7.50
CA SER A 27 -18.66 1.91 7.38
C SER A 27 -18.37 0.48 7.81
N MET A 28 -18.98 0.05 8.91
CA MET A 28 -18.88 -1.35 9.37
C MET A 28 -19.53 -2.31 8.37
N ASN A 29 -20.73 -1.96 7.86
CA ASN A 29 -21.42 -2.79 6.88
C ASN A 29 -20.58 -3.03 5.63
N LYS A 30 -19.93 -1.99 5.07
CA LYS A 30 -19.04 -2.12 3.91
C LYS A 30 -17.86 -3.06 4.16
N ALA A 31 -17.25 -2.98 5.34
CA ALA A 31 -16.17 -3.89 5.70
C ALA A 31 -16.65 -5.34 5.83
N LEU A 32 -17.79 -5.56 6.50
CA LEU A 32 -18.34 -6.89 6.71
C LEU A 32 -18.85 -7.51 5.41
N GLU A 33 -19.49 -6.74 4.55
CA GLU A 33 -19.89 -7.17 3.21
C GLU A 33 -18.68 -7.66 2.39
N HIS A 34 -17.62 -6.87 2.33
CA HIS A 34 -16.39 -7.29 1.66
C HIS A 34 -15.82 -8.58 2.25
N TYR A 35 -15.67 -8.64 3.59
CA TYR A 35 -15.02 -9.76 4.25
C TYR A 35 -15.89 -11.03 4.32
N SER A 36 -17.19 -10.91 4.06
CA SER A 36 -18.13 -12.03 3.95
C SER A 36 -18.20 -12.63 2.54
N ASN A 37 -17.36 -12.17 1.61
CA ASN A 37 -17.31 -12.75 0.27
C ASN A 37 -16.96 -14.25 0.35
N PRO A 38 -17.74 -15.15 -0.29
CA PRO A 38 -17.53 -16.61 -0.22
C PRO A 38 -16.14 -17.08 -0.69
N GLN A 39 -15.42 -16.28 -1.46
CA GLN A 39 -14.06 -16.58 -1.89
C GLN A 39 -13.01 -16.33 -0.81
N ILE A 40 -13.37 -15.65 0.28
CA ILE A 40 -12.50 -15.40 1.42
C ILE A 40 -12.71 -16.52 2.45
N ILE A 41 -11.84 -17.52 2.37
CA ILE A 41 -11.91 -18.66 3.29
C ILE A 41 -11.02 -18.35 4.50
N VAL A 42 -11.65 -18.14 5.67
CA VAL A 42 -10.96 -17.97 6.94
C VAL A 42 -10.79 -19.35 7.59
N PRO A 43 -9.55 -19.84 7.80
CA PRO A 43 -9.34 -21.10 8.49
C PRO A 43 -9.93 -21.07 9.92
N ASN A 44 -10.51 -22.17 10.39
CA ASN A 44 -11.07 -22.26 11.74
C ASN A 44 -10.05 -21.98 12.86
N THR A 45 -8.76 -22.07 12.55
CA THR A 45 -7.65 -21.76 13.47
C THR A 45 -7.24 -20.31 13.48
N ASP A 46 -7.70 -19.50 12.50
CA ASP A 46 -7.37 -18.07 12.45
C ASP A 46 -8.46 -17.26 13.18
N TRP A 47 -8.01 -16.37 14.01
CA TRP A 47 -8.83 -15.51 14.85
C TRP A 47 -9.37 -14.26 14.13
N ARG A 48 -8.90 -13.98 12.91
CA ARG A 48 -9.34 -12.85 12.07
C ARG A 48 -10.69 -13.15 11.42
N THR A 49 -11.71 -13.28 12.23
CA THR A 49 -13.08 -13.50 11.80
C THR A 49 -13.82 -12.20 11.52
N ALA A 50 -14.98 -12.26 10.88
CA ALA A 50 -15.87 -11.11 10.70
C ALA A 50 -16.26 -10.48 12.04
N GLY A 51 -16.50 -11.29 13.08
CA GLY A 51 -16.78 -10.79 14.43
C GLY A 51 -15.60 -10.05 15.05
N HIS A 52 -14.36 -10.54 14.83
CA HIS A 52 -13.17 -9.80 15.26
C HIS A 52 -13.01 -8.48 14.50
N LEU A 53 -13.30 -8.45 13.21
CA LEU A 53 -13.26 -7.23 12.39
C LEU A 53 -14.25 -6.18 12.92
N ALA A 54 -15.50 -6.60 13.18
CA ALA A 54 -16.51 -5.73 13.77
C ALA A 54 -16.07 -5.15 15.12
N THR A 55 -15.56 -6.00 16.02
CA THR A 55 -15.02 -5.56 17.32
C THR A 55 -13.88 -4.54 17.14
N CYS A 56 -12.96 -4.80 16.19
CA CYS A 56 -11.83 -3.93 15.92
C CYS A 56 -12.28 -2.57 15.40
N LEU A 57 -13.24 -2.52 14.47
CA LEU A 57 -13.80 -1.28 13.94
C LEU A 57 -14.54 -0.48 15.01
N THR A 58 -15.36 -1.12 15.85
CA THR A 58 -16.02 -0.46 16.98
C THR A 58 -14.99 0.22 17.88
N GLN A 59 -13.95 -0.52 18.29
CA GLN A 59 -12.87 0.02 19.13
C GLN A 59 -12.12 1.18 18.45
N TYR A 60 -11.91 1.10 17.13
CA TYR A 60 -11.29 2.19 16.38
C TYR A 60 -12.13 3.46 16.42
N PHE A 61 -13.41 3.35 16.11
CA PHE A 61 -14.33 4.47 16.11
C PHE A 61 -14.49 5.10 17.49
N ASP A 62 -14.49 4.29 18.55
CA ASP A 62 -14.56 4.77 19.92
C ASP A 62 -13.26 5.46 20.35
N ASN A 63 -12.10 4.92 19.94
CA ASN A 63 -10.79 5.51 20.25
C ASN A 63 -10.60 6.91 19.66
N TYR A 64 -11.22 7.17 18.50
CA TYR A 64 -11.12 8.45 17.79
C TYR A 64 -12.44 9.24 17.76
N SER A 65 -13.35 9.00 18.73
CA SER A 65 -14.68 9.61 18.73
C SER A 65 -14.67 11.11 19.06
N GLU A 66 -13.79 11.54 19.95
CA GLU A 66 -13.79 12.91 20.47
C GLU A 66 -12.73 13.78 19.79
N VAL A 67 -11.52 13.26 19.59
CA VAL A 67 -10.40 14.00 18.99
C VAL A 67 -9.67 13.11 18.01
N ASP A 68 -10.14 13.09 16.77
CA ASP A 68 -9.44 12.39 15.71
C ASP A 68 -8.19 13.16 15.23
N GLY A 69 -8.32 14.46 15.04
CA GLY A 69 -7.28 15.33 14.47
C GLY A 69 -7.09 15.16 12.96
N LEU A 70 -7.60 14.08 12.36
CA LEU A 70 -7.62 13.87 10.91
C LEU A 70 -8.85 14.55 10.30
N VAL A 71 -8.60 15.42 9.32
CA VAL A 71 -9.65 16.06 8.52
C VAL A 71 -9.34 15.81 7.05
N VAL A 72 -10.23 15.09 6.36
CA VAL A 72 -10.06 14.78 4.94
C VAL A 72 -10.10 16.06 4.11
N GLU A 73 -9.18 16.17 3.17
CA GLU A 73 -9.23 17.21 2.15
C GLU A 73 -10.21 16.86 1.04
N ARG A 74 -10.83 17.88 0.47
CA ARG A 74 -11.73 17.72 -0.67
C ARG A 74 -11.21 18.48 -1.89
N HIS A 75 -11.24 17.82 -3.03
CA HIS A 75 -10.93 18.43 -4.31
C HIS A 75 -12.18 18.39 -5.19
N MET A 76 -12.63 19.52 -5.68
CA MET A 76 -13.88 19.65 -6.44
C MET A 76 -15.12 19.04 -5.74
N GLY A 77 -15.14 19.08 -4.40
CA GLY A 77 -16.21 18.49 -3.59
C GLY A 77 -16.01 17.04 -3.17
N GLU A 78 -15.16 16.29 -3.88
CA GLU A 78 -14.88 14.89 -3.58
C GLU A 78 -13.78 14.73 -2.51
N PRO A 79 -13.94 13.81 -1.53
CA PRO A 79 -12.93 13.56 -0.53
C PRO A 79 -11.71 12.89 -1.16
N LEU A 80 -10.51 13.31 -0.79
CA LEU A 80 -9.26 12.71 -1.23
C LEU A 80 -8.93 11.46 -0.39
N LEU A 81 -9.70 10.40 -0.62
CA LEU A 81 -9.56 9.07 -0.01
C LEU A 81 -9.30 8.04 -1.12
N GLU A 82 -8.46 7.04 -0.84
CA GLU A 82 -8.07 6.01 -1.81
C GLU A 82 -7.71 6.64 -3.17
N MET A 83 -7.01 7.80 -3.12
CA MET A 83 -6.67 8.56 -4.30
C MET A 83 -5.70 7.79 -5.18
N LYS A 84 -6.18 7.39 -6.33
CA LYS A 84 -5.40 6.69 -7.34
C LYS A 84 -4.66 7.68 -8.21
N PHE A 85 -3.41 7.40 -8.51
CA PHE A 85 -2.62 8.24 -9.40
C PHE A 85 -1.80 7.41 -10.38
N ALA A 86 -1.56 8.00 -11.55
CA ALA A 86 -0.57 7.59 -12.53
C ALA A 86 0.23 8.83 -12.91
N PHE A 87 1.41 8.97 -12.33
CA PHE A 87 2.24 10.15 -12.50
C PHE A 87 3.33 9.86 -13.54
N PRO A 88 3.45 10.63 -14.64
CA PRO A 88 4.54 10.52 -15.58
C PRO A 88 5.88 10.77 -14.86
N PHE A 89 6.73 9.74 -14.81
CA PHE A 89 7.95 9.82 -14.04
C PHE A 89 9.21 9.91 -14.91
N TYR A 90 9.25 9.11 -15.98
CA TYR A 90 10.38 9.07 -16.90
C TYR A 90 9.88 8.76 -18.30
N SER A 91 10.51 9.32 -19.32
CA SER A 91 10.24 9.04 -20.72
C SER A 91 11.52 9.10 -21.54
N ASN A 92 11.68 8.19 -22.46
CA ASN A 92 12.69 8.26 -23.53
C ASN A 92 12.01 7.99 -24.89
N ASP A 93 12.79 7.81 -25.95
CA ASP A 93 12.25 7.65 -27.33
C ASP A 93 11.41 6.37 -27.50
N THR A 94 11.51 5.40 -26.59
CA THR A 94 10.92 4.06 -26.72
C THR A 94 9.93 3.75 -25.61
N ILE A 95 10.16 4.25 -24.40
CA ILE A 95 9.46 3.82 -23.17
C ILE A 95 8.99 5.00 -22.35
N ASP A 96 7.71 4.98 -22.00
CA ASP A 96 7.11 5.87 -20.98
C ASP A 96 6.94 5.11 -19.66
N VAL A 97 7.44 5.67 -18.56
CA VAL A 97 7.31 5.09 -17.23
C VAL A 97 6.40 5.93 -16.37
N LEU A 98 5.33 5.30 -15.87
CA LEU A 98 4.39 5.90 -14.94
C LEU A 98 4.64 5.37 -13.52
N LEU A 99 4.71 6.29 -12.57
CA LEU A 99 4.64 5.95 -11.14
C LEU A 99 3.16 5.88 -10.74
N CYS A 100 2.69 4.67 -10.43
CA CYS A 100 1.29 4.43 -10.07
C CYS A 100 1.14 4.05 -8.61
N GLY A 101 0.04 4.45 -8.00
CA GLY A 101 -0.27 4.07 -6.63
C GLY A 101 -1.65 4.53 -6.18
N THR A 102 -1.97 4.16 -4.94
CA THR A 102 -3.18 4.59 -4.24
C THR A 102 -2.77 5.16 -2.89
N ILE A 103 -3.21 6.38 -2.58
CA ILE A 103 -2.97 7.03 -1.29
C ILE A 103 -4.25 6.93 -0.47
N ASP A 104 -4.18 6.29 0.68
CA ASP A 104 -5.36 5.96 1.48
C ASP A 104 -6.13 7.20 1.93
N PHE A 105 -5.39 8.25 2.34
CA PHE A 105 -5.99 9.47 2.89
C PHE A 105 -5.09 10.68 2.64
N ILE A 106 -5.66 11.76 2.16
CA ILE A 106 -5.01 13.07 2.03
C ILE A 106 -5.86 14.10 2.78
N GLY A 107 -5.21 14.91 3.59
CA GLY A 107 -5.91 15.91 4.38
C GLY A 107 -5.00 16.66 5.35
N THR A 108 -5.54 16.94 6.53
CA THR A 108 -4.76 17.56 7.60
C THR A 108 -4.78 16.74 8.87
N PHE A 109 -3.71 16.87 9.64
CA PHE A 109 -3.63 16.35 11.00
C PHE A 109 -3.28 17.51 11.93
N PHE A 110 -4.24 17.88 12.78
CA PHE A 110 -4.18 19.12 13.59
C PHE A 110 -3.76 20.35 12.77
N GLY A 111 -4.31 20.49 11.56
CA GLY A 111 -4.07 21.63 10.66
C GLY A 111 -2.82 21.55 9.81
N GLN A 112 -1.98 20.53 9.97
CA GLN A 112 -0.81 20.30 9.11
C GLN A 112 -1.19 19.41 7.93
N SER A 113 -0.82 19.79 6.71
CA SER A 113 -1.10 18.99 5.50
C SER A 113 -0.35 17.67 5.54
N ILE A 114 -1.09 16.57 5.46
CA ILE A 114 -0.53 15.22 5.52
C ILE A 114 -1.12 14.30 4.45
N LEU A 115 -0.35 13.27 4.12
CA LEU A 115 -0.89 12.00 3.68
C LEU A 115 -0.90 11.02 4.86
N CYS A 116 -1.93 10.19 4.94
CA CYS A 116 -2.00 9.15 5.95
C CYS A 116 -2.15 7.79 5.27
N ASP A 117 -1.36 6.84 5.71
CA ASP A 117 -1.41 5.46 5.24
C ASP A 117 -1.86 4.55 6.39
N HIS A 118 -2.92 3.77 6.15
CA HIS A 118 -3.53 2.90 7.14
C HIS A 118 -2.85 1.54 7.14
N LYS A 119 -2.33 1.11 8.27
CA LYS A 119 -1.64 -0.18 8.39
C LYS A 119 -2.22 -1.04 9.50
N SER A 120 -2.73 -2.21 9.15
CA SER A 120 -3.15 -3.23 10.11
C SER A 120 -2.06 -4.30 10.27
N THR A 121 -1.74 -4.65 11.51
CA THR A 121 -0.70 -5.65 11.81
C THR A 121 -0.99 -6.39 13.11
N ALA A 122 -0.46 -7.60 13.25
CA ALA A 122 -0.47 -8.34 14.51
C ALA A 122 0.88 -8.27 15.27
N ILE A 123 1.76 -7.35 14.88
CA ILE A 123 3.04 -7.12 15.54
C ILE A 123 2.79 -6.44 16.90
N THR A 124 3.50 -6.89 17.94
CA THR A 124 3.31 -6.38 19.32
C THR A 124 4.16 -5.17 19.66
N GLY A 125 5.28 -4.97 18.98
CA GLY A 125 6.20 -3.84 19.20
C GLY A 125 5.74 -2.60 18.42
N VAL A 126 4.77 -1.86 18.97
CA VAL A 126 4.08 -0.73 18.30
C VAL A 126 5.06 0.34 17.83
N ASP A 127 5.85 0.90 18.73
CA ASP A 127 6.77 2.01 18.41
C ASP A 127 7.83 1.57 17.39
N ARG A 128 8.42 0.39 17.59
CA ARG A 128 9.39 -0.17 16.66
C ARG A 128 8.78 -0.39 15.26
N TYR A 129 7.52 -0.84 15.20
CA TYR A 129 6.83 -0.99 13.92
C TYR A 129 6.63 0.35 13.23
N LEU A 130 6.13 1.35 13.94
CA LEU A 130 5.91 2.69 13.39
C LEU A 130 7.22 3.36 12.96
N ASP A 131 8.30 3.14 13.71
CA ASP A 131 9.63 3.67 13.37
C ASP A 131 10.19 3.11 12.05
N THR A 132 9.77 1.92 11.61
CA THR A 132 10.21 1.37 10.31
C THR A 132 9.80 2.23 9.13
N TYR A 133 8.76 3.04 9.27
CA TYR A 133 8.25 3.91 8.20
C TYR A 133 9.04 5.20 8.01
N ARG A 134 9.97 5.54 8.91
CA ARG A 134 10.86 6.70 8.75
C ARG A 134 11.70 6.66 7.47
N MET A 135 11.91 5.47 6.90
CA MET A 135 12.64 5.23 5.66
C MET A 135 11.76 4.60 4.58
N SER A 136 10.45 4.77 4.67
CA SER A 136 9.50 4.15 3.73
C SER A 136 9.62 4.78 2.35
N THR A 137 10.03 3.98 1.36
CA THR A 137 10.03 4.37 -0.05
C THR A 137 8.63 4.66 -0.57
N GLN A 138 7.61 3.95 -0.08
CA GLN A 138 6.21 4.20 -0.41
C GLN A 138 5.79 5.62 0.00
N LEU A 139 6.05 6.00 1.26
CA LEU A 139 5.66 7.32 1.75
C LEU A 139 6.46 8.45 1.08
N MET A 140 7.75 8.22 0.81
CA MET A 140 8.55 9.20 0.04
C MET A 140 8.01 9.37 -1.38
N ALA A 141 7.66 8.28 -2.07
CA ALA A 141 7.08 8.34 -3.42
C ALA A 141 5.74 9.10 -3.41
N TYR A 142 4.86 8.80 -2.46
CA TYR A 142 3.57 9.49 -2.33
C TYR A 142 3.75 10.98 -2.01
N THR A 143 4.66 11.31 -1.09
CA THR A 143 5.00 12.69 -0.76
C THR A 143 5.54 13.44 -1.98
N MET A 144 6.43 12.81 -2.76
CA MET A 144 6.97 13.37 -3.99
C MET A 144 5.86 13.70 -5.00
N VAL A 145 4.97 12.75 -5.25
CA VAL A 145 3.86 12.93 -6.19
C VAL A 145 2.93 14.04 -5.71
N LEU A 146 2.55 14.07 -4.43
CA LEU A 146 1.67 15.10 -3.90
C LEU A 146 2.29 16.49 -3.97
N ARG A 147 3.59 16.65 -3.66
CA ARG A 147 4.28 17.95 -3.77
C ARG A 147 4.38 18.43 -5.22
N LYS A 148 4.42 17.52 -6.20
CA LYS A 148 4.38 17.87 -7.63
C LYS A 148 2.96 18.20 -8.12
N LEU A 149 1.95 17.50 -7.63
CA LEU A 149 0.56 17.78 -7.98
C LEU A 149 -0.01 19.03 -7.29
N PHE A 150 0.43 19.30 -6.06
CA PHE A 150 -0.03 20.40 -5.22
C PHE A 150 1.17 21.19 -4.67
N PRO A 151 1.87 21.96 -5.53
CA PRO A 151 3.15 22.60 -5.18
C PRO A 151 3.04 23.66 -4.07
N ASP A 152 1.85 24.21 -3.85
CA ASP A 152 1.58 25.21 -2.80
C ASP A 152 1.49 24.60 -1.40
N ARG A 153 1.60 23.27 -1.28
CA ARG A 153 1.45 22.54 -0.02
C ARG A 153 2.65 21.68 0.30
N ASN A 154 3.07 21.73 1.56
CA ASN A 154 4.13 20.86 2.06
C ASN A 154 3.51 19.64 2.76
N TYR A 155 3.22 18.60 2.00
CA TYR A 155 2.71 17.35 2.56
C TYR A 155 3.79 16.61 3.34
N GLN A 156 3.41 16.19 4.54
CA GLN A 156 4.15 15.26 5.41
C GLN A 156 3.41 13.93 5.45
N ALA A 157 3.95 12.91 6.08
CA ALA A 157 3.29 11.61 6.15
C ALA A 157 3.03 11.17 7.59
N ILE A 158 1.96 10.42 7.80
CA ILE A 158 1.72 9.69 9.04
C ILE A 158 1.28 8.26 8.74
N ILE A 159 1.56 7.35 9.66
CA ILE A 159 0.99 6.01 9.66
C ILE A 159 -0.12 5.96 10.71
N ASN A 160 -1.30 5.54 10.29
CA ASN A 160 -2.41 5.21 11.19
C ASN A 160 -2.37 3.69 11.46
N GLY A 161 -1.71 3.33 12.56
CA GLY A 161 -1.43 1.93 12.91
C GLY A 161 -2.57 1.27 13.69
N ILE A 162 -2.96 0.10 13.24
CA ILE A 162 -3.96 -0.75 13.87
C ILE A 162 -3.28 -2.05 14.28
N PHE A 163 -3.12 -2.27 15.57
CA PHE A 163 -2.38 -3.38 16.15
C PHE A 163 -3.35 -4.42 16.65
N LEU A 164 -3.56 -5.43 15.82
CA LEU A 164 -4.54 -6.49 16.03
C LEU A 164 -4.09 -7.46 17.12
N SER A 165 -4.99 -7.80 18.02
CA SER A 165 -4.77 -8.76 19.09
C SER A 165 -5.71 -9.96 18.96
N ARG A 166 -5.17 -11.16 19.08
CA ARG A 166 -5.97 -12.40 19.13
C ARG A 166 -7.05 -12.41 20.22
N THR A 167 -6.82 -11.68 21.29
CA THR A 167 -7.77 -11.55 22.42
C THR A 167 -8.80 -10.46 22.22
N GLY A 168 -8.81 -9.78 21.06
CA GLY A 168 -9.69 -8.64 20.79
C GLY A 168 -9.29 -7.34 21.50
N LYS A 169 -8.19 -7.32 22.27
CA LYS A 169 -7.63 -6.09 22.88
C LYS A 169 -6.72 -5.39 21.86
N ASN A 170 -7.32 -4.80 20.84
CA ASN A 170 -6.59 -4.10 19.80
C ASN A 170 -6.02 -2.77 20.32
N LYS A 171 -4.95 -2.29 19.69
CA LYS A 171 -4.36 -0.97 19.98
C LYS A 171 -4.38 -0.13 18.70
N PHE A 172 -4.58 1.15 18.87
CA PHE A 172 -4.62 2.13 17.80
C PHE A 172 -3.62 3.22 18.11
N GLN A 173 -2.68 3.45 17.22
CA GLN A 173 -1.65 4.46 17.43
C GLN A 173 -1.21 5.04 16.11
N ARG A 174 -1.15 6.36 16.05
CA ARG A 174 -0.55 7.06 14.92
C ARG A 174 0.93 7.27 15.16
N SER A 175 1.72 7.25 14.08
CA SER A 175 3.13 7.62 14.14
C SER A 175 3.28 9.10 14.50
N ALA A 176 4.48 9.50 14.90
CA ALA A 176 4.86 10.89 14.77
C ALA A 176 4.76 11.32 13.30
N ILE A 177 4.62 12.62 13.06
CA ILE A 177 4.65 13.17 11.71
C ILE A 177 6.03 12.89 11.11
N LEU A 178 6.02 12.27 9.93
CA LEU A 178 7.22 11.93 9.17
C LEU A 178 7.45 13.05 8.15
N ASP A 179 8.43 13.89 8.45
CA ASP A 179 8.88 14.94 7.54
C ASP A 179 10.12 14.47 6.79
N PHE A 180 10.04 14.52 5.47
CA PHE A 180 11.16 14.17 4.59
C PHE A 180 11.83 15.46 4.12
N SER A 181 13.06 15.72 4.61
CA SER A 181 13.83 16.91 4.22
C SER A 181 14.03 17.00 2.71
N ALA A 182 14.22 18.22 2.20
CA ALA A 182 14.44 18.46 0.78
C ALA A 182 15.66 17.65 0.24
N ASP A 183 16.75 17.58 1.00
CA ASP A 183 17.94 16.80 0.62
C ASP A 183 17.61 15.30 0.51
N ARG A 184 16.85 14.75 1.48
CA ARG A 184 16.42 13.35 1.44
C ARG A 184 15.53 13.08 0.24
N MET A 185 14.58 13.96 -0.05
CA MET A 185 13.68 13.80 -1.19
C MET A 185 14.43 13.89 -2.52
N ALA A 186 15.41 14.80 -2.65
CA ALA A 186 16.24 14.88 -3.84
C ALA A 186 17.05 13.59 -4.08
N LYS A 187 17.68 13.05 -3.03
CA LYS A 187 18.41 11.77 -3.11
C LYS A 187 17.50 10.58 -3.42
N PHE A 188 16.28 10.59 -2.88
CA PHE A 188 15.31 9.56 -3.20
C PHE A 188 14.87 9.62 -4.67
N GLU A 189 14.58 10.82 -5.19
CA GLU A 189 14.19 11.02 -6.59
C GLU A 189 15.33 10.63 -7.53
N GLU A 190 16.59 11.02 -7.22
CA GLU A 190 17.78 10.60 -7.96
C GLU A 190 17.93 9.08 -7.98
N HIS A 191 17.82 8.43 -6.82
CA HIS A 191 17.90 6.97 -6.72
C HIS A 191 16.80 6.27 -7.53
N LEU A 192 15.55 6.75 -7.43
CA LEU A 192 14.44 6.21 -8.18
C LEU A 192 14.64 6.39 -9.69
N THR A 193 15.11 7.57 -10.12
CA THR A 193 15.42 7.86 -11.53
C THR A 193 16.49 6.91 -12.07
N ASN A 194 17.60 6.74 -11.36
CA ASN A 194 18.66 5.82 -11.77
C ASN A 194 18.15 4.36 -11.84
N THR A 195 17.32 3.95 -10.88
CA THR A 195 16.71 2.60 -10.90
C THR A 195 15.81 2.41 -12.12
N VAL A 196 15.04 3.43 -12.50
CA VAL A 196 14.18 3.39 -13.69
C VAL A 196 15.02 3.35 -14.97
N ILE A 197 16.08 4.16 -15.06
CA ILE A 197 17.00 4.15 -16.21
C ILE A 197 17.62 2.76 -16.38
N ASP A 198 18.20 2.21 -15.32
CA ASP A 198 18.79 0.86 -15.35
C ASP A 198 17.79 -0.20 -15.80
N PHE A 199 16.54 -0.09 -15.35
CA PHE A 199 15.47 -1.01 -15.71
C PHE A 199 15.07 -0.87 -17.18
N THR A 200 14.88 0.36 -17.67
CA THR A 200 14.49 0.64 -19.06
C THR A 200 15.60 0.22 -20.04
N ASP A 201 16.86 0.47 -19.70
CA ASP A 201 18.02 0.02 -20.51
C ASP A 201 18.05 -1.53 -20.65
N GLN A 202 17.74 -2.24 -19.57
CA GLN A 202 17.67 -3.71 -19.61
C GLN A 202 16.48 -4.18 -20.44
N LEU A 203 15.34 -3.51 -20.31
CA LEU A 203 14.13 -3.83 -21.07
C LEU A 203 14.35 -3.60 -22.58
N GLU A 204 14.97 -2.49 -22.98
CA GLU A 204 15.29 -2.22 -24.38
C GLU A 204 16.26 -3.25 -24.97
N LYS A 205 17.31 -3.62 -24.24
CA LYS A 205 18.21 -4.70 -24.66
C LYS A 205 17.46 -6.01 -24.84
N GLY A 206 16.52 -6.33 -23.96
CA GLY A 206 15.66 -7.51 -24.07
C GLY A 206 14.76 -7.50 -25.27
N LEU A 207 14.13 -6.36 -25.59
CA LEU A 207 13.30 -6.19 -26.78
C LEU A 207 14.11 -6.37 -28.10
N LEU A 208 15.36 -5.93 -28.09
CA LEU A 208 16.26 -6.07 -29.25
C LEU A 208 16.77 -7.50 -29.46
N THR A 209 16.88 -8.28 -28.38
CA THR A 209 17.50 -9.63 -28.43
C THR A 209 16.48 -10.77 -28.31
N ASP A 210 15.20 -10.44 -28.24
CA ASP A 210 14.08 -11.39 -27.96
C ASP A 210 14.33 -12.22 -26.67
N SER A 211 15.09 -11.65 -25.77
CA SER A 211 15.38 -12.24 -24.44
C SER A 211 15.33 -11.16 -23.37
N ILE A 212 14.70 -11.42 -22.24
CA ILE A 212 14.66 -10.47 -21.12
C ILE A 212 15.89 -10.72 -20.22
N PRO A 213 16.93 -9.85 -20.27
CA PRO A 213 18.18 -10.09 -19.55
C PRO A 213 18.10 -9.63 -18.09
N PHE A 214 16.94 -9.78 -17.42
CA PHE A 214 16.85 -9.44 -16.02
C PHE A 214 17.63 -10.44 -15.16
N LEU A 215 18.66 -9.96 -14.52
CA LEU A 215 19.41 -10.77 -13.56
C LEU A 215 18.56 -11.06 -12.31
N PRO A 216 18.54 -12.31 -11.82
CA PRO A 216 17.85 -12.65 -10.59
C PRO A 216 18.35 -11.82 -9.42
N ASN A 217 17.44 -11.21 -8.66
CA ASN A 217 17.80 -10.57 -7.41
C ASN A 217 17.75 -11.59 -6.25
N TYR A 218 18.85 -12.26 -6.01
CA TYR A 218 18.96 -13.29 -4.97
C TYR A 218 18.67 -12.79 -3.55
N ASN A 219 18.80 -11.49 -3.29
CA ASN A 219 18.50 -10.90 -1.98
C ASN A 219 16.98 -10.87 -1.65
N CYS A 220 16.14 -11.15 -2.66
CA CYS A 220 14.68 -11.20 -2.50
C CYS A 220 14.10 -12.62 -2.56
N CYS A 221 14.95 -13.67 -2.61
CA CYS A 221 14.48 -15.05 -2.69
C CYS A 221 13.81 -15.53 -1.41
N GLU A 222 14.25 -15.03 -0.26
CA GLU A 222 13.65 -15.30 1.04
C GLU A 222 13.25 -13.98 1.70
N THR A 223 12.02 -13.91 2.15
CA THR A 223 11.45 -12.72 2.81
C THR A 223 10.80 -13.15 4.13
N LYS A 224 10.48 -12.17 4.97
CA LYS A 224 9.67 -12.42 6.19
C LYS A 224 8.28 -13.05 5.92
N PHE A 225 7.88 -13.12 4.67
CA PHE A 225 6.61 -13.73 4.23
C PHE A 225 6.80 -15.12 3.62
N GLY A 226 8.03 -15.63 3.56
CA GLY A 226 8.39 -16.91 2.99
C GLY A 226 9.24 -16.80 1.72
N MET A 227 9.40 -17.93 1.03
CA MET A 227 10.14 -17.99 -0.22
C MET A 227 9.45 -17.24 -1.34
N CYS A 228 10.24 -16.64 -2.22
CA CYS A 228 9.76 -16.00 -3.45
C CYS A 228 8.92 -17.00 -4.26
N ARG A 229 7.75 -16.59 -4.70
CA ARG A 229 6.84 -17.43 -5.51
C ARG A 229 7.42 -17.85 -6.85
N PHE A 230 8.43 -17.14 -7.35
CA PHE A 230 9.12 -17.42 -8.62
C PHE A 230 10.38 -18.27 -8.45
N THR A 231 10.70 -18.75 -7.24
CA THR A 231 11.89 -19.59 -6.99
C THR A 231 11.94 -20.82 -7.88
N ARG A 232 10.79 -21.42 -8.23
CA ARG A 232 10.75 -22.58 -9.11
C ARG A 232 11.19 -22.22 -10.54
N ILE A 233 10.83 -21.06 -11.06
CA ILE A 233 11.27 -20.56 -12.37
C ILE A 233 12.78 -20.34 -12.35
N CYS A 234 13.31 -19.65 -11.32
CA CYS A 234 14.74 -19.39 -11.21
C CYS A 234 15.55 -20.68 -11.10
N ASN A 235 15.04 -21.70 -10.39
CA ASN A 235 15.73 -22.99 -10.22
C ASN A 235 15.65 -23.90 -11.45
N ALA A 236 14.70 -23.66 -12.36
CA ALA A 236 14.52 -24.47 -13.57
C ALA A 236 15.57 -24.15 -14.65
N GLY A 237 16.25 -23.00 -14.56
CA GLY A 237 17.28 -22.60 -15.55
C GLY A 237 16.76 -22.61 -16.98
N GLU A 238 17.37 -23.39 -17.86
CA GLU A 238 16.96 -23.54 -19.26
C GLU A 238 15.56 -24.14 -19.47
N HIS A 239 14.98 -24.75 -18.42
CA HIS A 239 13.63 -25.31 -18.46
C HIS A 239 12.55 -24.35 -17.87
N SER A 240 12.92 -23.09 -17.66
CA SER A 240 12.03 -22.09 -17.02
C SER A 240 10.73 -21.87 -17.78
N GLU A 241 10.75 -21.90 -19.12
CA GLU A 241 9.54 -21.77 -19.95
C GLU A 241 8.52 -22.88 -19.68
N ALA A 242 8.97 -24.13 -19.62
CA ALA A 242 8.09 -25.24 -19.29
C ALA A 242 7.49 -25.14 -17.87
N VAL A 243 8.21 -24.55 -16.92
CA VAL A 243 7.68 -24.29 -15.57
C VAL A 243 6.67 -23.14 -15.61
N ILE A 244 6.91 -22.10 -16.41
CA ILE A 244 5.95 -21.00 -16.57
C ILE A 244 4.64 -21.54 -17.16
N ASP A 245 4.71 -22.29 -18.24
CA ASP A 245 3.54 -22.80 -18.95
C ASP A 245 2.68 -23.76 -18.10
N ASN A 246 3.33 -24.58 -17.26
CA ASN A 246 2.62 -25.59 -16.49
C ASN A 246 2.13 -25.10 -15.10
N ASP A 247 2.90 -24.20 -14.46
CA ASP A 247 2.67 -23.86 -13.05
C ASP A 247 2.19 -22.41 -12.84
N TYR A 248 2.26 -21.59 -13.89
CA TYR A 248 1.89 -20.18 -13.82
C TYR A 248 0.94 -19.82 -14.96
N TYR A 249 0.12 -18.82 -14.72
CA TYR A 249 -0.63 -18.16 -15.80
C TYR A 249 -0.14 -16.72 -15.95
N THR A 250 0.01 -16.29 -17.18
CA THR A 250 0.33 -14.90 -17.50
C THR A 250 -0.95 -14.08 -17.53
N LYS A 251 -1.00 -13.02 -16.74
CA LYS A 251 -2.07 -12.03 -16.79
C LYS A 251 -1.45 -10.66 -17.00
N LEU A 252 -1.96 -9.95 -18.00
CA LEU A 252 -1.60 -8.56 -18.16
C LEU A 252 -2.04 -7.79 -16.90
N TYR A 253 -1.07 -7.27 -16.16
CA TYR A 253 -1.32 -6.41 -15.04
C TYR A 253 -1.43 -4.98 -15.54
N ASP A 254 -2.60 -4.38 -15.38
CA ASP A 254 -2.83 -2.96 -15.65
C ASP A 254 -3.07 -2.26 -14.32
N PRO A 255 -2.09 -1.50 -13.81
CA PRO A 255 -2.22 -0.82 -12.53
C PRO A 255 -3.28 0.30 -12.54
N LEU A 256 -3.73 0.71 -13.72
CA LEU A 256 -4.78 1.73 -13.91
C LEU A 256 -6.17 1.11 -14.02
N LYS A 257 -6.28 -0.17 -14.38
CA LYS A 257 -7.52 -0.93 -14.32
C LYS A 257 -7.73 -1.44 -12.90
N PHE A 258 -8.37 -0.62 -12.13
CA PHE A 258 -8.78 -1.00 -10.80
C PHE A 258 -9.91 -2.03 -10.90
N GLN A 259 -9.71 -3.17 -10.25
CA GLN A 259 -10.78 -4.14 -10.13
C GLN A 259 -11.96 -3.47 -9.42
N THR A 260 -13.01 -3.23 -10.16
CA THR A 260 -14.31 -2.82 -9.64
C THR A 260 -14.92 -3.96 -8.85
#